data_7e78c30972c58ea9b9e913b19db0ed25
#
_entry.id   7e78c30972c58ea9b9e913b19db0ed25
#
_cell.length_a   1.000
_cell.length_b   1.000
_cell.length_c   1.000
_cell.angle_alpha   90.00
_cell.angle_beta   90.00
_cell.angle_gamma   90.00
#
_symmetry.space_group_name_H-M   'P 1'
#
loop_
_entity.id
_entity.type
_entity.pdbx_description
1 polymer ?
#
loop_
_entity_poly.entity_id
_entity_poly.type
_entity_poly.pdbx_seq_one_letter_code
_entity_poly.pdbx_strand_id
1 'polypeptide(L)'
;MRKEILKEPVFVEEIVGIIKFSHSMEEMREKLRDYHDNDIAQSFECLNRVERNLLYSALDAKWMAEIISYIDNPAMYVEEIGIEKLAEIINEMEADDAVDLWEDIDESVKVKLRPMIDDEIKTNIRLINSYDEDEVGSLITTNYIRIRKDLSIRQAMHELVKQAGENDNITTLYVIDDSKRFCGAIDLKDLIIARENVPLDSLISYAYPYLMDHEKISESIEKIKDYAEDSLPVLNEDKRIVGIITAQDVVEAVDDEMGEDYAKLAGLSAEEDLNETTKESIKKRLPWLVVLLFLGMGVSTVVGAFEGVVAILPVVICFQSLILDMAGNVGTQSLAVTIRVLMDENLDRKDKFRLVGKEMRVGFCNGSLLGILALVCLGLYITLFKGYGLVSALLISGCVGISLLVAIIISSLVGTLVPLLFHKVKIDPAVASGPLITTVNDLVAVITYYGLAWLFLIEIFKIV
;
A
#
# COMPACT_ATOMS: atom_id res chain seq x y z
N MET A 1 16.54 -29.35 23.13
CA MET A 1 17.17 -28.02 23.04
C MET A 1 16.09 -27.05 22.56
N ARG A 2 15.39 -26.36 23.46
CA ARG A 2 14.54 -25.21 23.12
C ARG A 2 15.49 -24.12 22.64
N LYS A 3 15.32 -23.66 21.39
CA LYS A 3 15.85 -22.36 20.98
C LYS A 3 15.21 -21.32 21.92
N GLU A 4 15.99 -20.72 22.79
CA GLU A 4 15.64 -19.42 23.37
C GLU A 4 15.49 -18.49 22.17
N ILE A 5 14.25 -18.10 21.89
CA ILE A 5 13.94 -16.95 21.07
C ILE A 5 14.53 -15.80 21.90
N LEU A 6 15.61 -15.20 21.42
CA LEU A 6 16.11 -13.94 21.94
C LEU A 6 14.89 -13.00 21.90
N LYS A 7 14.40 -12.65 23.09
CA LYS A 7 13.43 -11.55 23.21
C LYS A 7 14.13 -10.32 22.64
N GLU A 8 13.53 -9.70 21.67
CA GLU A 8 13.95 -8.36 21.27
C GLU A 8 13.98 -7.48 22.51
N PRO A 9 15.02 -6.67 22.69
CA PRO A 9 15.13 -5.83 23.89
C PRO A 9 13.90 -4.91 23.92
N VAL A 10 13.11 -4.98 24.98
CA VAL A 10 11.90 -4.17 25.16
C VAL A 10 12.33 -2.82 25.72
N PHE A 11 12.94 -1.98 24.90
CA PHE A 11 13.42 -0.66 25.27
C PHE A 11 12.28 0.26 25.75
N VAL A 12 11.06 0.04 25.28
CA VAL A 12 9.88 0.82 25.69
C VAL A 12 9.66 0.76 27.22
N GLU A 13 9.77 -0.40 27.87
CA GLU A 13 9.63 -0.51 29.32
C GLU A 13 10.75 0.24 30.08
N GLU A 14 11.98 0.21 29.57
CA GLU A 14 13.13 0.91 30.13
C GLU A 14 12.96 2.43 29.97
N ILE A 15 12.54 2.88 28.79
CA ILE A 15 12.24 4.29 28.48
C ILE A 15 11.15 4.82 29.41
N VAL A 16 10.03 4.10 29.52
CA VAL A 16 8.95 4.44 30.46
C VAL A 16 9.47 4.52 31.91
N GLY A 17 10.36 3.60 32.31
CA GLY A 17 11.03 3.64 33.59
C GLY A 17 11.90 4.90 33.79
N ILE A 18 12.67 5.28 32.77
CA ILE A 18 13.50 6.49 32.79
C ILE A 18 12.62 7.73 32.97
N ILE A 19 11.54 7.84 32.20
CA ILE A 19 10.61 8.99 32.24
C ILE A 19 9.94 9.11 33.63
N LYS A 20 9.53 8.00 34.23
CA LYS A 20 8.83 7.96 35.52
C LYS A 20 9.73 8.19 36.73
N PHE A 21 10.99 7.77 36.67
CA PHE A 21 11.85 7.68 37.86
C PHE A 21 13.11 8.55 37.79
N SER A 22 13.34 9.33 36.75
CA SER A 22 14.45 10.28 36.72
C SER A 22 14.25 11.41 37.74
N HIS A 23 15.31 11.80 38.42
CA HIS A 23 15.26 12.82 39.48
C HIS A 23 15.33 14.25 38.93
N SER A 24 15.77 14.42 37.69
CA SER A 24 15.82 15.73 37.00
C SER A 24 15.58 15.55 35.49
N MET A 25 15.20 16.66 34.82
CA MET A 25 15.05 16.69 33.36
C MET A 25 16.39 16.47 32.64
N GLU A 26 17.48 16.92 33.21
CA GLU A 26 18.82 16.70 32.66
C GLU A 26 19.22 15.23 32.69
N GLU A 27 18.96 14.54 33.82
CA GLU A 27 19.19 13.11 33.96
C GLU A 27 18.32 12.30 32.96
N MET A 28 17.06 12.68 32.81
CA MET A 28 16.14 12.07 31.83
C MET A 28 16.68 12.20 30.42
N ARG A 29 17.04 13.44 30.00
CA ARG A 29 17.58 13.74 28.68
C ARG A 29 18.88 12.96 28.41
N GLU A 30 19.79 12.89 29.37
CA GLU A 30 21.06 12.18 29.23
C GLU A 30 20.85 10.68 29.02
N LYS A 31 19.94 10.08 29.75
CA LYS A 31 19.62 8.65 29.64
C LYS A 31 18.86 8.30 28.35
N LEU A 32 17.95 9.16 27.89
CA LEU A 32 17.19 8.93 26.66
C LEU A 32 18.05 9.01 25.41
N ARG A 33 19.21 9.67 25.43
CA ARG A 33 20.14 9.71 24.29
C ARG A 33 20.71 8.35 23.87
N ASP A 34 20.63 7.35 24.72
CA ASP A 34 21.11 6.01 24.42
C ASP A 34 20.08 5.18 23.61
N TYR A 35 18.85 5.71 23.41
CA TYR A 35 17.75 5.05 22.72
C TYR A 35 17.45 5.70 21.38
N HIS A 36 16.93 4.93 20.45
CA HIS A 36 16.48 5.43 19.16
C HIS A 36 15.16 6.21 19.33
N ASP A 37 14.96 7.23 18.51
CA ASP A 37 13.77 8.10 18.61
C ASP A 37 12.45 7.34 18.36
N ASN A 38 12.46 6.33 17.50
CA ASN A 38 11.33 5.42 17.31
C ASN A 38 10.97 4.66 18.60
N ASP A 39 11.96 4.18 19.39
CA ASP A 39 11.68 3.50 20.67
C ASP A 39 11.05 4.45 21.67
N ILE A 40 11.49 5.74 21.65
CA ILE A 40 10.91 6.79 22.48
C ILE A 40 9.48 7.09 22.02
N ALA A 41 9.22 7.20 20.71
CA ALA A 41 7.89 7.40 20.14
C ALA A 41 6.92 6.27 20.54
N GLN A 42 7.31 5.01 20.41
CA GLN A 42 6.50 3.87 20.86
C GLN A 42 6.14 3.90 22.36
N SER A 43 6.96 4.57 23.18
CA SER A 43 6.66 4.71 24.61
C SER A 43 5.47 5.62 24.90
N PHE A 44 5.06 6.48 23.96
CA PHE A 44 3.97 7.45 24.16
C PHE A 44 2.64 6.80 24.51
N GLU A 45 2.33 5.66 23.93
CA GLU A 45 1.12 4.89 24.24
C GLU A 45 1.11 4.36 25.68
N CYS A 46 2.29 4.07 26.24
CA CYS A 46 2.45 3.56 27.60
C CYS A 46 2.52 4.67 28.67
N LEU A 47 2.59 5.93 28.26
CA LEU A 47 2.70 7.08 29.13
C LEU A 47 1.34 7.77 29.31
N ASN A 48 1.09 8.27 30.53
CA ASN A 48 -0.03 9.16 30.74
C ASN A 48 0.33 10.63 30.39
N ARG A 49 -0.69 11.48 30.28
CA ARG A 49 -0.51 12.90 29.91
C ARG A 49 0.50 13.65 30.77
N VAL A 50 0.59 13.35 32.08
CA VAL A 50 1.54 14.02 32.98
C VAL A 50 2.97 13.60 32.66
N GLU A 51 3.16 12.33 32.36
CA GLU A 51 4.46 11.74 32.01
C GLU A 51 4.93 12.25 30.63
N ARG A 52 4.04 12.35 29.64
CA ARG A 52 4.36 12.98 28.34
C ARG A 52 4.72 14.45 28.48
N ASN A 53 4.04 15.19 29.36
CA ASN A 53 4.40 16.59 29.62
C ASN A 53 5.80 16.76 30.24
N LEU A 54 6.32 15.76 30.94
CA LEU A 54 7.72 15.77 31.38
C LEU A 54 8.67 15.66 30.18
N LEU A 55 8.35 14.79 29.21
CA LEU A 55 9.11 14.68 27.96
C LEU A 55 9.12 16.01 27.18
N TYR A 56 7.94 16.60 26.93
CA TYR A 56 7.84 17.88 26.22
C TYR A 56 8.63 19.01 26.90
N SER A 57 8.81 18.93 28.21
CA SER A 57 9.58 19.90 28.97
C SER A 57 11.08 19.59 29.05
N ALA A 58 11.45 18.30 28.96
CA ALA A 58 12.82 17.84 29.08
C ALA A 58 13.59 17.94 27.75
N LEU A 59 12.92 17.67 26.63
CA LEU A 59 13.54 17.63 25.30
C LEU A 59 13.42 18.98 24.59
N ASP A 60 14.42 19.31 23.78
CA ASP A 60 14.36 20.48 22.90
C ASP A 60 13.42 20.25 21.72
N ALA A 61 13.16 21.30 20.96
CA ALA A 61 12.19 21.25 19.88
C ALA A 61 12.66 20.33 18.73
N LYS A 62 13.95 20.36 18.38
CA LYS A 62 14.50 19.53 17.31
C LYS A 62 14.37 18.05 17.65
N TRP A 63 14.78 17.63 18.83
CA TRP A 63 14.65 16.23 19.23
C TRP A 63 13.19 15.78 19.35
N MET A 64 12.31 16.66 19.81
CA MET A 64 10.87 16.37 19.82
C MET A 64 10.27 16.25 18.41
N ALA A 65 10.74 17.02 17.44
CA ALA A 65 10.34 16.93 16.05
C ALA A 65 10.67 15.54 15.48
N GLU A 66 11.91 15.07 15.67
CA GLU A 66 12.36 13.75 15.26
C GLU A 66 11.57 12.61 15.93
N ILE A 67 11.20 12.72 17.20
CA ILE A 67 10.38 11.70 17.88
C ILE A 67 8.94 11.69 17.35
N ILE A 68 8.37 12.87 17.11
CA ILE A 68 6.97 12.99 16.66
C ILE A 68 6.78 12.45 15.24
N SER A 69 7.79 12.53 14.37
CA SER A 69 7.72 11.96 13.01
C SER A 69 7.60 10.42 13.01
N TYR A 70 8.00 9.74 14.08
CA TYR A 70 7.80 8.30 14.24
C TYR A 70 6.45 7.91 14.88
N ILE A 71 5.54 8.85 15.15
CA ILE A 71 4.24 8.56 15.77
C ILE A 71 3.17 8.48 14.67
N ASP A 72 2.54 7.32 14.49
CA ASP A 72 1.51 7.08 13.45
C ASP A 72 0.33 8.09 13.50
N ASN A 73 -0.06 8.56 14.67
CA ASN A 73 -1.14 9.55 14.82
C ASN A 73 -0.74 10.65 15.82
N PRO A 74 0.14 11.57 15.42
CA PRO A 74 0.65 12.61 16.30
C PRO A 74 -0.41 13.63 16.75
N ALA A 75 -1.49 13.79 15.99
CA ALA A 75 -2.60 14.72 16.30
C ALA A 75 -3.24 14.45 17.67
N MET A 76 -3.26 13.19 18.12
CA MET A 76 -3.75 12.81 19.45
C MET A 76 -3.03 13.53 20.59
N TYR A 77 -1.77 13.86 20.39
CA TYR A 77 -0.89 14.44 21.41
C TYR A 77 -0.73 15.97 21.28
N VAL A 78 -1.09 16.52 20.10
CA VAL A 78 -0.97 17.96 19.81
C VAL A 78 -1.67 18.85 20.85
N GLU A 79 -2.87 18.44 21.30
CA GLU A 79 -3.62 19.19 22.33
C GLU A 79 -2.94 19.19 23.72
N GLU A 80 -1.99 18.30 23.94
CA GLU A 80 -1.24 18.21 25.19
C GLU A 80 -0.03 19.16 25.20
N ILE A 81 0.45 19.51 24.01
CA ILE A 81 1.63 20.38 23.82
C ILE A 81 1.16 21.83 23.84
N GLY A 82 1.88 22.68 24.57
CA GLY A 82 1.63 24.13 24.56
C GLY A 82 1.88 24.73 23.18
N ILE A 83 1.05 25.70 22.78
CA ILE A 83 1.07 26.27 21.41
C ILE A 83 2.45 26.81 21.04
N GLU A 84 3.16 27.45 21.99
CA GLU A 84 4.51 27.97 21.78
C GLU A 84 5.50 26.85 21.47
N LYS A 85 5.45 25.77 22.27
CA LYS A 85 6.33 24.61 22.09
C LYS A 85 6.00 23.84 20.81
N LEU A 86 4.72 23.72 20.47
CA LEU A 86 4.27 23.07 19.23
C LEU A 86 4.76 23.88 18.00
N ALA A 87 4.72 25.20 18.05
CA ALA A 87 5.26 26.02 16.98
C ALA A 87 6.79 25.85 16.82
N GLU A 88 7.53 25.77 17.94
CA GLU A 88 8.97 25.46 17.91
C GLU A 88 9.25 24.09 17.29
N ILE A 89 8.45 23.07 17.61
CA ILE A 89 8.59 21.71 17.07
C ILE A 89 8.32 21.72 15.56
N ILE A 90 7.22 22.30 15.10
CA ILE A 90 6.89 22.38 13.66
C ILE A 90 7.98 23.13 12.87
N ASN A 91 8.60 24.13 13.46
CA ASN A 91 9.69 24.88 12.79
C ASN A 91 10.99 24.07 12.67
N GLU A 92 11.15 23.01 13.45
CA GLU A 92 12.32 22.10 13.41
C GLU A 92 12.03 20.79 12.66
N MET A 93 10.78 20.53 12.26
CA MET A 93 10.38 19.33 11.50
C MET A 93 10.86 19.37 10.04
N GLU A 94 11.05 18.22 9.43
CA GLU A 94 11.19 18.11 7.98
C GLU A 94 9.91 18.59 7.29
N ALA A 95 10.00 18.94 6.01
CA ALA A 95 8.93 19.65 5.33
C ALA A 95 7.67 18.79 5.14
N ASP A 96 7.83 17.52 4.81
CA ASP A 96 6.80 16.51 4.69
C ASP A 96 6.13 16.22 6.04
N ASP A 97 6.90 15.87 7.08
CA ASP A 97 6.40 15.66 8.45
C ASP A 97 5.61 16.87 8.98
N ALA A 98 6.11 18.07 8.68
CA ALA A 98 5.44 19.32 9.09
C ALA A 98 4.11 19.52 8.35
N VAL A 99 3.98 19.04 7.10
CA VAL A 99 2.72 19.06 6.35
C VAL A 99 1.73 18.07 6.92
N ASP A 100 2.15 16.83 7.15
CA ASP A 100 1.29 15.78 7.68
C ASP A 100 0.73 16.16 9.05
N LEU A 101 1.62 16.59 9.95
CA LEU A 101 1.19 17.13 11.24
C LEU A 101 0.26 18.36 11.09
N TRP A 102 0.56 19.26 10.15
CA TRP A 102 -0.27 20.43 9.90
C TRP A 102 -1.66 20.05 9.40
N GLU A 103 -1.81 19.05 8.56
CA GLU A 103 -3.12 18.64 8.05
C GLU A 103 -4.00 18.07 9.14
N ASP A 104 -3.45 17.30 10.04
CA ASP A 104 -4.13 16.65 11.16
C ASP A 104 -4.55 17.59 12.30
N ILE A 105 -3.96 18.79 12.39
CA ILE A 105 -4.27 19.77 13.44
C ILE A 105 -5.61 20.46 13.19
N ASP A 106 -6.43 20.61 14.23
CA ASP A 106 -7.67 21.38 14.18
C ASP A 106 -7.49 22.83 13.71
N GLU A 107 -8.40 23.35 12.86
CA GLU A 107 -8.32 24.70 12.33
C GLU A 107 -8.26 25.79 13.44
N SER A 108 -8.86 25.53 14.59
CA SER A 108 -8.79 26.43 15.76
C SER A 108 -7.37 26.58 16.34
N VAL A 109 -6.56 25.53 16.23
CA VAL A 109 -5.16 25.46 16.65
C VAL A 109 -4.28 26.07 15.54
N LYS A 110 -4.54 25.71 14.26
CA LYS A 110 -3.86 26.29 13.08
C LYS A 110 -3.87 27.82 13.08
N VAL A 111 -5.01 28.43 13.40
CA VAL A 111 -5.15 29.90 13.46
C VAL A 111 -4.18 30.51 14.47
N LYS A 112 -3.90 29.84 15.59
CA LYS A 112 -2.99 30.32 16.63
C LYS A 112 -1.51 30.07 16.28
N LEU A 113 -1.23 28.97 15.60
CA LEU A 113 0.11 28.60 15.16
C LEU A 113 0.63 29.44 14.00
N ARG A 114 -0.24 29.79 13.03
CA ARG A 114 0.14 30.52 11.82
C ARG A 114 1.08 31.72 12.03
N PRO A 115 0.89 32.61 13.04
CA PRO A 115 1.82 33.72 13.25
C PRO A 115 3.17 33.31 13.84
N MET A 116 3.30 32.09 14.36
CA MET A 116 4.48 31.59 15.07
C MET A 116 5.35 30.65 14.22
N ILE A 117 4.81 30.14 13.11
CA ILE A 117 5.53 29.33 12.16
C ILE A 117 6.40 30.20 11.26
N ASP A 118 7.59 29.75 10.93
CA ASP A 118 8.55 30.45 10.09
C ASP A 118 8.07 30.54 8.63
N ASP A 119 8.48 31.59 7.93
CA ASP A 119 8.03 31.81 6.54
C ASP A 119 8.59 30.76 5.58
N GLU A 120 9.70 30.11 5.91
CA GLU A 120 10.27 29.00 5.17
C GLU A 120 9.35 27.78 5.25
N ILE A 121 8.99 27.34 6.46
CA ILE A 121 8.07 26.22 6.69
C ILE A 121 6.70 26.50 6.05
N LYS A 122 6.16 27.73 6.17
CA LYS A 122 4.92 28.11 5.46
C LYS A 122 5.03 27.96 3.95
N THR A 123 6.21 28.20 3.39
CA THR A 123 6.44 28.09 1.96
C THR A 123 6.52 26.62 1.55
N ASN A 124 7.17 25.78 2.36
CA ASN A 124 7.24 24.34 2.16
C ASN A 124 5.86 23.69 2.27
N ILE A 125 5.10 24.00 3.32
CA ILE A 125 3.71 23.54 3.48
C ILE A 125 2.85 23.92 2.25
N ARG A 126 2.99 25.15 1.71
CA ARG A 126 2.25 25.55 0.52
C ARG A 126 2.71 24.83 -0.75
N LEU A 127 4.01 24.57 -0.85
CA LEU A 127 4.58 23.85 -1.99
C LEU A 127 4.06 22.41 -2.02
N ILE A 128 4.19 21.68 -0.93
CA ILE A 128 3.76 20.29 -0.82
C ILE A 128 2.25 20.17 -1.00
N ASN A 129 1.44 21.00 -0.31
CA ASN A 129 -0.02 21.04 -0.48
C ASN A 129 -0.49 21.54 -1.87
N SER A 130 0.40 21.91 -2.77
CA SER A 130 0.03 22.21 -4.16
C SER A 130 0.01 20.98 -5.05
N TYR A 131 0.54 19.87 -4.60
CA TYR A 131 0.51 18.58 -5.26
C TYR A 131 -0.69 17.75 -4.79
N ASP A 132 -1.15 16.83 -5.62
CA ASP A 132 -2.14 15.84 -5.21
C ASP A 132 -1.47 14.79 -4.31
N GLU A 133 -2.19 14.18 -3.36
CA GLU A 133 -1.66 13.18 -2.41
C GLU A 133 -0.97 11.98 -3.07
N ASP A 134 -1.35 11.64 -4.30
CA ASP A 134 -0.79 10.56 -5.09
C ASP A 134 0.37 10.99 -6.02
N GLU A 135 0.81 12.25 -5.96
CA GLU A 135 1.95 12.78 -6.71
C GLU A 135 3.25 12.74 -5.91
N VAL A 136 4.36 12.48 -6.58
CA VAL A 136 5.73 12.46 -5.99
C VAL A 136 6.05 13.75 -5.23
N GLY A 137 5.52 14.88 -5.69
CA GLY A 137 5.71 16.19 -5.06
C GLY A 137 5.09 16.31 -3.66
N SER A 138 4.17 15.42 -3.24
CA SER A 138 3.60 15.41 -1.90
C SER A 138 4.56 14.81 -0.85
N LEU A 139 5.52 13.98 -1.26
CA LEU A 139 6.45 13.27 -0.38
C LEU A 139 7.83 13.94 -0.27
N ILE A 140 8.01 15.18 -0.76
CA ILE A 140 9.33 15.81 -0.81
C ILE A 140 9.72 16.44 0.52
N THR A 141 10.97 16.19 0.93
CA THR A 141 11.63 17.06 1.91
C THR A 141 12.51 18.10 1.22
N THR A 142 12.62 19.29 1.81
CA THR A 142 13.51 20.35 1.32
C THR A 142 14.88 20.35 2.02
N ASN A 143 15.10 19.39 2.90
CA ASN A 143 16.29 19.20 3.71
C ASN A 143 17.38 18.44 2.91
N TYR A 144 18.14 19.15 2.07
CA TYR A 144 19.20 18.57 1.24
C TYR A 144 20.29 19.58 0.86
N ILE A 145 21.46 19.06 0.45
CA ILE A 145 22.63 19.86 0.11
C ILE A 145 22.70 20.16 -1.39
N ARG A 146 22.87 21.41 -1.75
CA ARG A 146 23.08 21.87 -3.14
C ARG A 146 24.47 22.42 -3.34
N ILE A 147 25.16 21.94 -4.39
CA ILE A 147 26.50 22.36 -4.77
C ILE A 147 26.48 22.91 -6.20
N ARG A 148 27.09 24.04 -6.44
CA ARG A 148 27.24 24.56 -7.80
C ARG A 148 28.38 23.84 -8.52
N LYS A 149 28.17 23.50 -9.80
CA LYS A 149 29.13 22.75 -10.60
C LYS A 149 30.46 23.46 -10.90
N ASP A 150 30.47 24.81 -10.84
CA ASP A 150 31.63 25.64 -11.14
C ASP A 150 32.61 25.79 -9.97
N LEU A 151 32.30 25.22 -8.80
CA LEU A 151 33.14 25.30 -7.62
C LEU A 151 34.34 24.37 -7.69
N SER A 152 35.44 24.75 -6.98
CA SER A 152 36.52 23.83 -6.66
C SER A 152 36.12 22.89 -5.53
N ILE A 153 36.81 21.74 -5.38
CA ILE A 153 36.56 20.78 -4.29
C ILE A 153 36.57 21.48 -2.92
N ARG A 154 37.55 22.37 -2.69
CA ARG A 154 37.64 23.12 -1.42
C ARG A 154 36.42 24.03 -1.18
N GLN A 155 35.93 24.67 -2.25
CA GLN A 155 34.74 25.54 -2.15
C GLN A 155 33.46 24.67 -1.96
N ALA A 156 33.36 23.53 -2.67
CA ALA A 156 32.24 22.59 -2.50
C ALA A 156 32.19 22.03 -1.07
N MET A 157 33.34 21.65 -0.51
CA MET A 157 33.45 21.22 0.89
C MET A 157 33.04 22.34 1.86
N HIS A 158 33.40 23.58 1.57
CA HIS A 158 33.00 24.72 2.42
C HIS A 158 31.50 24.97 2.37
N GLU A 159 30.89 24.88 1.19
CA GLU A 159 29.42 24.99 1.02
C GLU A 159 28.70 23.82 1.71
N LEU A 160 29.22 22.59 1.60
CA LEU A 160 28.69 21.45 2.34
C LEU A 160 28.67 21.71 3.85
N VAL A 161 29.83 22.07 4.45
CA VAL A 161 29.93 22.33 5.89
C VAL A 161 29.00 23.44 6.35
N LYS A 162 28.80 24.46 5.51
CA LYS A 162 27.90 25.58 5.80
C LYS A 162 26.43 25.11 5.82
N GLN A 163 26.02 24.24 4.88
CA GLN A 163 24.65 23.75 4.76
C GLN A 163 24.35 22.59 5.73
N ALA A 164 25.33 21.75 6.06
CA ALA A 164 25.19 20.60 6.94
C ALA A 164 24.81 20.93 8.40
N GLY A 165 24.85 22.18 8.80
CA GLY A 165 24.34 22.62 10.11
C GLY A 165 22.82 22.76 10.17
N GLU A 166 22.18 22.85 9.01
CA GLU A 166 20.74 23.07 8.84
C GLU A 166 20.06 21.93 8.04
N ASN A 167 20.84 20.98 7.50
CA ASN A 167 20.33 19.87 6.67
C ASN A 167 20.94 18.55 7.15
N ASP A 168 20.14 17.57 7.37
CA ASP A 168 20.51 16.24 7.85
C ASP A 168 20.78 15.26 6.67
N ASN A 169 20.14 15.45 5.50
CA ASN A 169 20.36 14.65 4.29
C ASN A 169 21.62 15.09 3.54
N ILE A 170 22.77 14.63 4.01
CA ILE A 170 24.11 15.04 3.53
C ILE A 170 24.86 13.97 2.73
N THR A 171 24.36 12.75 2.65
CA THR A 171 25.04 11.62 1.97
C THR A 171 25.16 11.84 0.48
N THR A 172 24.16 12.44 -0.13
CA THR A 172 24.10 12.80 -1.55
C THR A 172 24.07 14.32 -1.72
N LEU A 173 25.00 14.85 -2.52
CA LEU A 173 25.11 16.28 -2.79
C LEU A 173 24.61 16.57 -4.20
N TYR A 174 23.56 17.36 -4.33
CA TYR A 174 22.94 17.65 -5.64
C TYR A 174 23.62 18.82 -6.32
N VAL A 175 24.05 18.58 -7.55
CA VAL A 175 24.81 19.58 -8.33
C VAL A 175 23.88 20.35 -9.25
N ILE A 176 23.98 21.68 -9.18
CA ILE A 176 23.19 22.62 -9.99
C ILE A 176 24.07 23.49 -10.88
N ASP A 177 23.52 23.92 -12.03
CA ASP A 177 24.16 24.92 -12.90
C ASP A 177 23.86 26.35 -12.44
N ASP A 178 24.40 27.35 -13.19
CA ASP A 178 24.15 28.76 -12.95
C ASP A 178 22.67 29.17 -13.08
N SER A 179 21.87 28.40 -13.78
CA SER A 179 20.41 28.58 -13.92
C SER A 179 19.61 27.84 -12.84
N LYS A 180 20.30 27.28 -11.84
CA LYS A 180 19.74 26.44 -10.76
C LYS A 180 19.07 25.16 -11.26
N ARG A 181 19.47 24.64 -12.44
CA ARG A 181 18.98 23.38 -12.97
C ARG A 181 19.82 22.23 -12.44
N PHE A 182 19.19 21.11 -12.18
CA PHE A 182 19.87 19.88 -11.79
C PHE A 182 20.81 19.38 -12.89
N CYS A 183 22.03 19.04 -12.52
CA CYS A 183 23.06 18.52 -13.41
C CYS A 183 23.47 17.09 -13.09
N GLY A 184 23.36 16.67 -11.84
CA GLY A 184 23.82 15.38 -11.36
C GLY A 184 24.05 15.41 -9.85
N ALA A 185 24.64 14.36 -9.29
CA ALA A 185 24.92 14.25 -7.87
C ALA A 185 26.37 13.85 -7.59
N ILE A 186 26.83 14.11 -6.40
CA ILE A 186 28.13 13.69 -5.88
C ILE A 186 27.88 12.95 -4.56
N ASP A 187 28.46 11.76 -4.42
CA ASP A 187 28.49 11.04 -3.16
C ASP A 187 29.40 11.80 -2.18
N LEU A 188 28.94 12.03 -0.93
CA LEU A 188 29.72 12.68 0.13
C LEU A 188 31.07 12.03 0.32
N LYS A 189 31.14 10.70 0.28
CA LYS A 189 32.39 9.93 0.38
C LYS A 189 33.40 10.33 -0.71
N ASP A 190 32.93 10.49 -1.95
CA ASP A 190 33.80 10.85 -3.06
C ASP A 190 34.34 12.29 -2.90
N LEU A 191 33.53 13.21 -2.39
CA LEU A 191 33.98 14.56 -2.06
C LEU A 191 35.00 14.57 -0.92
N ILE A 192 34.80 13.76 0.13
CA ILE A 192 35.73 13.65 1.28
C ILE A 192 37.10 13.11 0.86
N ILE A 193 37.15 12.10 -0.01
CA ILE A 193 38.42 11.48 -0.42
C ILE A 193 39.10 12.22 -1.58
N ALA A 194 38.43 13.15 -2.20
CA ALA A 194 38.95 13.89 -3.35
C ALA A 194 40.14 14.77 -2.97
N ARG A 195 41.12 14.82 -3.87
CA ARG A 195 42.27 15.72 -3.72
C ARG A 195 41.93 17.10 -4.25
N GLU A 196 42.43 18.14 -3.62
CA GLU A 196 42.16 19.55 -3.94
C GLU A 196 42.43 19.95 -5.39
N ASN A 197 43.33 19.25 -6.08
CA ASN A 197 43.72 19.51 -7.46
C ASN A 197 42.87 18.77 -8.52
N VAL A 198 41.92 17.96 -8.09
CA VAL A 198 40.98 17.24 -8.99
C VAL A 198 39.84 18.20 -9.32
N PRO A 199 39.40 18.30 -10.59
CA PRO A 199 38.22 19.11 -10.93
C PRO A 199 36.95 18.47 -10.34
N LEU A 200 36.06 19.29 -9.76
CA LEU A 200 34.77 18.84 -9.19
C LEU A 200 33.95 18.10 -10.23
N ASP A 201 34.01 18.52 -11.47
CA ASP A 201 33.31 17.90 -12.63
C ASP A 201 33.55 16.39 -12.77
N SER A 202 34.74 15.91 -12.37
CA SER A 202 35.08 14.49 -12.39
C SER A 202 34.42 13.64 -11.31
N LEU A 203 33.84 14.26 -10.31
CA LEU A 203 33.10 13.58 -9.23
C LEU A 203 31.59 13.55 -9.52
N ILE A 204 31.11 14.35 -10.48
CA ILE A 204 29.69 14.46 -10.74
C ILE A 204 29.19 13.24 -11.52
N SER A 205 28.23 12.54 -10.96
CA SER A 205 27.42 11.55 -11.66
C SER A 205 26.31 12.25 -12.44
N TYR A 206 26.53 12.49 -13.74
CA TYR A 206 25.57 13.17 -14.61
C TYR A 206 24.36 12.31 -14.99
N ALA A 207 24.45 11.01 -14.85
CA ALA A 207 23.38 10.06 -15.11
C ALA A 207 22.61 9.68 -13.82
N TYR A 208 22.70 10.50 -12.78
CA TYR A 208 21.99 10.26 -11.53
C TYR A 208 20.47 10.26 -11.75
N PRO A 209 19.73 9.28 -11.21
CA PRO A 209 18.29 9.19 -11.38
C PRO A 209 17.56 10.36 -10.71
N TYR A 210 16.39 10.68 -11.24
CA TYR A 210 15.51 11.73 -10.70
C TYR A 210 14.05 11.39 -10.97
N LEU A 211 13.15 12.03 -10.22
CA LEU A 211 11.71 11.95 -10.41
C LEU A 211 11.16 13.31 -10.82
N MET A 212 9.95 13.31 -11.39
CA MET A 212 9.22 14.54 -11.67
C MET A 212 8.18 14.80 -10.57
N ASP A 213 7.98 16.05 -10.21
CA ASP A 213 7.09 16.47 -9.14
C ASP A 213 5.62 16.04 -9.30
N HIS A 214 5.10 16.04 -10.54
CA HIS A 214 3.75 15.58 -10.89
C HIS A 214 3.67 14.12 -11.36
N GLU A 215 4.74 13.35 -11.21
CA GLU A 215 4.71 11.90 -11.48
C GLU A 215 3.93 11.19 -10.37
N LYS A 216 3.16 10.15 -10.71
CA LYS A 216 2.43 9.40 -9.69
C LYS A 216 3.37 8.54 -8.85
N ILE A 217 3.11 8.46 -7.56
CA ILE A 217 3.90 7.65 -6.60
C ILE A 217 3.93 6.20 -7.06
N SER A 218 2.78 5.61 -7.38
CA SER A 218 2.64 4.22 -7.84
C SER A 218 3.47 3.90 -9.09
N GLU A 219 3.61 4.87 -10.04
CA GLU A 219 4.44 4.70 -11.24
C GLU A 219 5.93 4.90 -10.96
N SER A 220 6.28 5.60 -9.89
CA SER A 220 7.65 5.98 -9.53
C SER A 220 8.34 4.97 -8.61
N ILE A 221 7.57 4.21 -7.82
CA ILE A 221 8.08 3.22 -6.87
C ILE A 221 9.05 2.23 -7.52
N GLU A 222 8.73 1.74 -8.73
CA GLU A 222 9.60 0.81 -9.45
C GLU A 222 10.96 1.43 -9.80
N LYS A 223 10.96 2.68 -10.31
CA LYS A 223 12.18 3.43 -10.58
C LYS A 223 13.04 3.59 -9.34
N ILE A 224 12.40 3.94 -8.22
CA ILE A 224 13.08 4.18 -6.95
C ILE A 224 13.74 2.89 -6.44
N LYS A 225 13.03 1.77 -6.47
CA LYS A 225 13.56 0.45 -6.09
C LYS A 225 14.74 -0.01 -6.94
N ASP A 226 14.68 0.25 -8.25
CA ASP A 226 15.70 -0.20 -9.20
C ASP A 226 17.05 0.51 -8.99
N TYR A 227 17.03 1.77 -8.60
CA TYR A 227 18.24 2.54 -8.39
C TYR A 227 18.85 2.34 -7.00
N ALA A 228 18.05 2.04 -5.97
CA ALA A 228 18.48 1.78 -4.59
C ALA A 228 19.44 2.86 -4.04
N GLU A 229 19.18 4.13 -4.37
CA GLU A 229 19.93 5.29 -3.87
C GLU A 229 19.38 5.73 -2.50
N ASP A 230 20.20 6.37 -1.68
CA ASP A 230 19.79 6.87 -0.37
C ASP A 230 18.74 7.98 -0.47
N SER A 231 18.77 8.75 -1.54
CA SER A 231 17.77 9.77 -1.85
C SER A 231 17.75 10.10 -3.35
N LEU A 232 16.58 10.56 -3.84
CA LEU A 232 16.37 10.94 -5.23
C LEU A 232 15.89 12.39 -5.33
N PRO A 233 16.46 13.21 -6.24
CA PRO A 233 15.98 14.57 -6.44
C PRO A 233 14.68 14.57 -7.23
N VAL A 234 13.74 15.39 -6.79
CA VAL A 234 12.48 15.65 -7.47
C VAL A 234 12.58 16.96 -8.23
N LEU A 235 12.26 16.93 -9.52
CA LEU A 235 12.43 18.06 -10.43
C LEU A 235 11.09 18.55 -10.96
N ASN A 236 10.99 19.87 -11.11
CA ASN A 236 9.88 20.47 -11.86
C ASN A 236 10.12 20.46 -13.37
N GLU A 237 9.16 20.97 -14.15
CA GLU A 237 9.25 21.08 -15.62
C GLU A 237 10.49 21.88 -16.11
N ASP A 238 10.97 22.86 -15.34
CA ASP A 238 12.19 23.65 -15.61
C ASP A 238 13.49 22.90 -15.30
N LYS A 239 13.41 21.64 -14.83
CA LYS A 239 14.52 20.81 -14.33
C LYS A 239 15.23 21.40 -13.11
N ARG A 240 14.52 22.12 -12.28
CA ARG A 240 15.00 22.60 -11.00
C ARG A 240 14.58 21.65 -9.91
N ILE A 241 15.44 21.44 -8.93
CA ILE A 241 15.12 20.62 -7.78
C ILE A 241 14.09 21.37 -6.93
N VAL A 242 12.95 20.74 -6.65
CA VAL A 242 11.90 21.23 -5.75
C VAL A 242 12.06 20.63 -4.36
N GLY A 243 12.58 19.42 -4.27
CA GLY A 243 12.87 18.69 -3.04
C GLY A 243 13.59 17.39 -3.36
N ILE A 244 13.73 16.55 -2.37
CA ILE A 244 14.23 15.17 -2.51
C ILE A 244 13.24 14.22 -1.85
N ILE A 245 13.31 12.95 -2.24
CA ILE A 245 12.67 11.83 -1.53
C ILE A 245 13.77 10.96 -0.97
N THR A 246 13.71 10.61 0.32
CA THR A 246 14.68 9.73 0.96
C THR A 246 14.29 8.26 0.80
N ALA A 247 15.21 7.34 1.09
CA ALA A 247 14.90 5.91 1.09
C ALA A 247 13.84 5.54 2.14
N GLN A 248 13.71 6.31 3.21
CA GLN A 248 12.69 6.12 4.25
C GLN A 248 11.31 6.45 3.70
N ASP A 249 11.12 7.65 3.12
CA ASP A 249 9.84 8.08 2.53
C ASP A 249 9.36 7.11 1.46
N VAL A 250 10.30 6.53 0.72
CA VAL A 250 10.00 5.48 -0.26
C VAL A 250 9.46 4.21 0.38
N VAL A 251 10.04 3.78 1.49
CA VAL A 251 9.57 2.57 2.21
C VAL A 251 8.17 2.81 2.74
N GLU A 252 7.90 3.98 3.30
CA GLU A 252 6.61 4.39 3.81
C GLU A 252 5.56 4.46 2.68
N ALA A 253 5.85 5.17 1.60
CA ALA A 253 4.96 5.24 0.43
C ALA A 253 4.67 3.86 -0.20
N VAL A 254 5.62 2.93 -0.16
CA VAL A 254 5.41 1.55 -0.62
C VAL A 254 4.49 0.78 0.32
N ASP A 255 4.63 0.98 1.62
CA ASP A 255 3.78 0.31 2.63
C ASP A 255 2.34 0.81 2.52
N ASP A 256 2.14 2.12 2.41
CA ASP A 256 0.83 2.76 2.21
C ASP A 256 0.15 2.29 0.93
N GLU A 257 0.85 2.29 -0.22
CA GLU A 257 0.30 1.79 -1.49
C GLU A 257 -0.10 0.31 -1.38
N MET A 258 0.73 -0.51 -0.70
CA MET A 258 0.40 -1.92 -0.47
C MET A 258 -0.81 -2.08 0.47
N GLY A 259 -0.94 -1.24 1.48
CA GLY A 259 -2.07 -1.19 2.40
C GLY A 259 -3.36 -0.82 1.67
N GLU A 260 -3.33 0.24 0.86
CA GLU A 260 -4.45 0.65 0.01
C GLU A 260 -4.89 -0.43 -0.97
N ASP A 261 -3.94 -1.06 -1.68
CA ASP A 261 -4.22 -2.14 -2.62
C ASP A 261 -4.86 -3.34 -1.94
N TYR A 262 -4.37 -3.68 -0.73
CA TYR A 262 -4.96 -4.73 0.09
C TYR A 262 -6.40 -4.38 0.50
N ALA A 263 -6.65 -3.14 0.94
CA ALA A 263 -7.96 -2.65 1.28
C ALA A 263 -8.92 -2.70 0.07
N LYS A 264 -8.49 -2.20 -1.09
CA LYS A 264 -9.25 -2.24 -2.34
C LYS A 264 -9.55 -3.67 -2.78
N LEU A 265 -8.56 -4.59 -2.70
CA LEU A 265 -8.76 -6.01 -2.99
C LEU A 265 -9.79 -6.66 -2.07
N ALA A 266 -9.86 -6.25 -0.81
CA ALA A 266 -10.88 -6.69 0.15
C ALA A 266 -12.26 -6.06 -0.08
N GLY A 267 -12.38 -5.06 -0.95
CA GLY A 267 -13.62 -4.32 -1.24
C GLY A 267 -13.87 -3.18 -0.25
N LEU A 268 -12.83 -2.60 0.29
CA LEU A 268 -12.88 -1.35 1.07
C LEU A 268 -12.61 -0.16 0.15
N SER A 269 -13.04 1.03 0.55
CA SER A 269 -12.77 2.26 -0.19
C SER A 269 -11.44 2.93 0.18
N ALA A 270 -10.87 2.58 1.33
CA ALA A 270 -9.58 3.01 1.83
C ALA A 270 -9.09 2.03 2.91
N GLU A 271 -7.83 2.14 3.29
CA GLU A 271 -7.26 1.42 4.42
C GLU A 271 -8.02 1.70 5.73
N GLU A 272 -8.00 0.75 6.66
CA GLU A 272 -8.73 0.83 7.93
C GLU A 272 -7.78 0.53 9.10
N ASP A 273 -7.73 1.44 10.07
CA ASP A 273 -6.94 1.31 11.29
C ASP A 273 -7.79 0.83 12.49
N LEU A 274 -7.13 0.18 13.44
CA LEU A 274 -7.72 -0.31 14.69
C LEU A 274 -8.36 0.82 15.54
N ASN A 275 -7.77 2.01 15.50
CA ASN A 275 -8.19 3.17 16.31
C ASN A 275 -9.33 3.99 15.69
N GLU A 276 -9.75 3.66 14.47
CA GLU A 276 -10.86 4.34 13.80
C GLU A 276 -12.19 4.18 14.52
N THR A 277 -13.02 5.20 14.43
CA THR A 277 -14.37 5.13 14.95
C THR A 277 -15.26 4.20 14.09
N THR A 278 -16.23 3.54 14.72
CA THR A 278 -17.20 2.69 14.00
C THR A 278 -17.88 3.41 12.84
N LYS A 279 -18.05 4.75 12.94
CA LYS A 279 -18.69 5.56 11.89
C LYS A 279 -17.78 5.69 10.66
N GLU A 280 -16.49 5.84 10.84
CA GLU A 280 -15.48 5.88 9.78
C GLU A 280 -15.38 4.53 9.08
N SER A 281 -15.23 3.43 9.83
CA SER A 281 -15.25 2.09 9.27
C SER A 281 -16.51 1.80 8.44
N ILE A 282 -17.69 2.20 8.92
CA ILE A 282 -18.94 2.07 8.15
C ILE A 282 -18.86 2.86 6.84
N LYS A 283 -18.31 4.08 6.87
CA LYS A 283 -18.20 4.95 5.70
C LYS A 283 -17.29 4.34 4.64
N LYS A 284 -16.23 3.64 5.04
CA LYS A 284 -15.30 2.94 4.15
C LYS A 284 -15.87 1.64 3.57
N ARG A 285 -16.72 0.91 4.29
CA ARG A 285 -17.27 -0.41 3.90
C ARG A 285 -18.61 -0.33 3.19
N LEU A 286 -19.53 0.50 3.69
CA LEU A 286 -20.93 0.51 3.26
C LEU A 286 -21.16 0.79 1.77
N PRO A 287 -20.47 1.74 1.11
CA PRO A 287 -20.67 2.02 -0.31
C PRO A 287 -20.51 0.77 -1.18
N TRP A 288 -19.46 0.00 -0.92
CA TRP A 288 -19.15 -1.21 -1.66
C TRP A 288 -20.16 -2.33 -1.39
N LEU A 289 -20.57 -2.51 -0.14
CA LEU A 289 -21.61 -3.47 0.25
C LEU A 289 -22.96 -3.18 -0.42
N VAL A 290 -23.33 -1.91 -0.60
CA VAL A 290 -24.54 -1.52 -1.33
C VAL A 290 -24.46 -1.90 -2.81
N VAL A 291 -23.31 -1.68 -3.47
CA VAL A 291 -23.10 -2.11 -4.86
C VAL A 291 -23.23 -3.63 -4.97
N LEU A 292 -22.59 -4.38 -4.08
CA LEU A 292 -22.64 -5.84 -4.06
C LEU A 292 -24.05 -6.37 -3.78
N LEU A 293 -24.85 -5.70 -2.96
CA LEU A 293 -26.23 -6.05 -2.71
C LEU A 293 -27.07 -6.01 -4.01
N PHE A 294 -26.94 -4.95 -4.81
CA PHE A 294 -27.63 -4.83 -6.09
C PHE A 294 -27.15 -5.85 -7.12
N LEU A 295 -25.85 -6.11 -7.18
CA LEU A 295 -25.28 -7.15 -8.04
C LEU A 295 -25.79 -8.53 -7.63
N GLY A 296 -25.84 -8.84 -6.32
CA GLY A 296 -26.39 -10.09 -5.78
C GLY A 296 -27.87 -10.29 -6.10
N MET A 297 -28.67 -9.21 -6.12
CA MET A 297 -30.07 -9.26 -6.60
C MET A 297 -30.12 -9.66 -8.09
N GLY A 298 -29.17 -9.20 -8.91
CA GLY A 298 -29.04 -9.62 -10.30
C GLY A 298 -28.77 -11.12 -10.42
N VAL A 299 -27.83 -11.65 -9.65
CA VAL A 299 -27.53 -13.10 -9.57
C VAL A 299 -28.78 -13.88 -9.15
N SER A 300 -29.49 -13.43 -8.11
CA SER A 300 -30.74 -14.07 -7.64
C SER A 300 -31.82 -14.13 -8.72
N THR A 301 -31.93 -13.07 -9.54
CA THR A 301 -32.88 -13.05 -10.67
C THR A 301 -32.53 -14.08 -11.71
N VAL A 302 -31.25 -14.27 -12.00
CA VAL A 302 -30.79 -15.30 -12.95
C VAL A 302 -31.02 -16.72 -12.40
N VAL A 303 -30.77 -16.96 -11.10
CA VAL A 303 -31.11 -18.21 -10.43
C VAL A 303 -32.61 -18.52 -10.60
N GLY A 304 -33.49 -17.53 -10.39
CA GLY A 304 -34.94 -17.65 -10.57
C GLY A 304 -35.34 -18.08 -11.98
N ALA A 305 -34.60 -17.67 -13.01
CA ALA A 305 -34.86 -18.12 -14.39
C ALA A 305 -34.66 -19.61 -14.59
N PHE A 306 -33.91 -20.31 -13.75
CA PHE A 306 -33.67 -21.74 -13.75
C PHE A 306 -34.59 -22.53 -12.78
N GLU A 307 -35.61 -21.91 -12.17
CA GLU A 307 -36.53 -22.58 -11.26
C GLU A 307 -37.15 -23.82 -11.84
N GLY A 308 -37.45 -23.83 -13.16
CA GLY A 308 -37.95 -24.98 -13.87
C GLY A 308 -36.99 -26.19 -13.84
N VAL A 309 -35.68 -25.97 -13.91
CA VAL A 309 -34.67 -27.05 -13.83
C VAL A 309 -34.67 -27.65 -12.42
N VAL A 310 -34.71 -26.81 -11.41
CA VAL A 310 -34.75 -27.23 -10.00
C VAL A 310 -36.02 -28.00 -9.67
N ALA A 311 -37.16 -27.59 -10.20
CA ALA A 311 -38.46 -28.26 -10.01
C ALA A 311 -38.46 -29.70 -10.59
N ILE A 312 -37.79 -29.89 -11.73
CA ILE A 312 -37.68 -31.22 -12.38
C ILE A 312 -36.67 -32.11 -11.67
N LEU A 313 -35.50 -31.55 -11.26
CA LEU A 313 -34.43 -32.33 -10.66
C LEU A 313 -33.87 -31.63 -9.38
N PRO A 314 -34.57 -31.75 -8.25
CA PRO A 314 -34.23 -31.02 -7.02
C PRO A 314 -32.80 -31.26 -6.47
N VAL A 315 -32.20 -32.42 -6.80
CA VAL A 315 -30.84 -32.78 -6.36
C VAL A 315 -29.79 -31.80 -6.88
N VAL A 316 -30.06 -31.11 -8.00
CA VAL A 316 -29.14 -30.14 -8.60
C VAL A 316 -28.86 -28.96 -7.64
N ILE A 317 -29.87 -28.51 -6.89
CA ILE A 317 -29.68 -27.41 -5.94
C ILE A 317 -28.66 -27.72 -4.83
N CYS A 318 -28.50 -28.99 -4.48
CA CYS A 318 -27.57 -29.43 -3.44
C CYS A 318 -26.10 -29.08 -3.76
N PHE A 319 -25.76 -28.94 -5.02
CA PHE A 319 -24.37 -28.73 -5.48
C PHE A 319 -24.13 -27.32 -6.02
N GLN A 320 -25.16 -26.47 -6.04
CA GLN A 320 -25.03 -25.07 -6.48
C GLN A 320 -23.94 -24.34 -5.70
N SER A 321 -24.01 -24.36 -4.37
CA SER A 321 -23.06 -23.65 -3.52
C SER A 321 -21.62 -24.12 -3.74
N LEU A 322 -21.39 -25.40 -3.97
CA LEU A 322 -20.07 -25.94 -4.27
C LEU A 322 -19.47 -25.31 -5.54
N ILE A 323 -20.29 -25.16 -6.58
CA ILE A 323 -19.79 -24.63 -7.86
C ILE A 323 -19.57 -23.14 -7.80
N LEU A 324 -20.47 -22.39 -7.15
CA LEU A 324 -20.31 -20.95 -6.95
C LEU A 324 -19.07 -20.66 -6.12
N ASP A 325 -18.91 -21.33 -4.99
CA ASP A 325 -17.76 -21.16 -4.10
C ASP A 325 -16.44 -21.44 -4.82
N MET A 326 -16.34 -22.55 -5.54
CA MET A 326 -15.11 -22.87 -6.28
C MET A 326 -14.81 -21.87 -7.41
N ALA A 327 -15.83 -21.40 -8.12
CA ALA A 327 -15.70 -20.41 -9.17
C ALA A 327 -15.24 -19.05 -8.59
N GLY A 328 -15.85 -18.61 -7.50
CA GLY A 328 -15.48 -17.38 -6.79
C GLY A 328 -14.03 -17.40 -6.31
N ASN A 329 -13.65 -18.48 -5.62
CA ASN A 329 -12.30 -18.65 -5.08
C ASN A 329 -11.22 -18.66 -6.18
N VAL A 330 -11.43 -19.37 -7.28
CA VAL A 330 -10.47 -19.39 -8.38
C VAL A 330 -10.38 -18.03 -9.08
N GLY A 331 -11.50 -17.34 -9.22
CA GLY A 331 -11.51 -15.99 -9.78
C GLY A 331 -10.72 -14.99 -8.94
N THR A 332 -10.88 -15.04 -7.61
CA THR A 332 -10.08 -14.20 -6.67
C THR A 332 -8.61 -14.56 -6.69
N GLN A 333 -8.23 -15.82 -6.81
CA GLN A 333 -6.84 -16.22 -6.97
C GLN A 333 -6.22 -15.66 -8.26
N SER A 334 -6.92 -15.77 -9.39
CA SER A 334 -6.44 -15.19 -10.66
C SER A 334 -6.41 -13.65 -10.62
N LEU A 335 -7.35 -13.02 -9.91
CA LEU A 335 -7.34 -11.57 -9.64
C LEU A 335 -6.07 -11.17 -8.90
N ALA A 336 -5.79 -11.79 -7.75
CA ALA A 336 -4.63 -11.45 -6.92
C ALA A 336 -3.30 -11.61 -7.69
N VAL A 337 -3.16 -12.70 -8.47
CA VAL A 337 -1.99 -12.88 -9.35
C VAL A 337 -1.89 -11.77 -10.39
N THR A 338 -3.01 -11.38 -10.99
CA THR A 338 -3.04 -10.38 -12.05
C THR A 338 -2.71 -8.98 -11.52
N ILE A 339 -3.29 -8.57 -10.38
CA ILE A 339 -2.97 -7.30 -9.72
C ILE A 339 -1.47 -7.28 -9.40
N ARG A 340 -0.95 -8.32 -8.73
CA ARG A 340 0.47 -8.40 -8.37
C ARG A 340 1.40 -8.24 -9.58
N VAL A 341 1.07 -8.87 -10.71
CA VAL A 341 1.87 -8.75 -11.93
C VAL A 341 1.74 -7.36 -12.57
N LEU A 342 0.57 -6.73 -12.47
CA LEU A 342 0.35 -5.37 -12.99
C LEU A 342 1.09 -4.29 -12.18
N MET A 343 1.34 -4.54 -10.89
CA MET A 343 2.07 -3.63 -10.01
C MET A 343 3.59 -3.67 -10.24
N ASP A 344 4.15 -4.84 -10.58
CA ASP A 344 5.61 -5.03 -10.65
C ASP A 344 6.21 -4.73 -12.03
N GLU A 345 5.41 -4.58 -13.10
CA GLU A 345 5.96 -4.57 -14.47
C GLU A 345 5.18 -3.70 -15.45
N ASN A 346 5.90 -2.90 -16.21
CA ASN A 346 5.39 -2.27 -17.46
C ASN A 346 5.13 -3.34 -18.53
N LEU A 347 4.03 -4.08 -18.39
CA LEU A 347 3.67 -5.21 -19.23
C LEU A 347 3.41 -4.79 -20.67
N ASP A 348 4.16 -5.37 -21.60
CA ASP A 348 3.85 -5.27 -23.00
C ASP A 348 2.58 -6.09 -23.38
N ARG A 349 2.11 -5.93 -24.62
CA ARG A 349 0.93 -6.69 -25.07
C ARG A 349 1.15 -8.20 -25.09
N LYS A 350 2.40 -8.66 -25.29
CA LYS A 350 2.72 -10.09 -25.35
C LYS A 350 2.67 -10.69 -23.95
N ASP A 351 3.15 -9.97 -22.94
CA ASP A 351 3.14 -10.41 -21.55
C ASP A 351 1.72 -10.49 -21.01
N LYS A 352 0.85 -9.51 -21.34
CA LYS A 352 -0.59 -9.58 -21.03
C LYS A 352 -1.26 -10.84 -21.62
N PHE A 353 -0.98 -11.17 -22.88
CA PHE A 353 -1.49 -12.41 -23.49
C PHE A 353 -0.87 -13.66 -22.85
N ARG A 354 0.40 -13.63 -22.49
CA ARG A 354 1.08 -14.74 -21.81
C ARG A 354 0.45 -14.99 -20.43
N LEU A 355 0.15 -13.92 -19.66
CA LEU A 355 -0.52 -13.99 -18.37
C LEU A 355 -1.90 -14.66 -18.51
N VAL A 356 -2.75 -14.17 -19.41
CA VAL A 356 -4.07 -14.77 -19.69
C VAL A 356 -3.94 -16.24 -20.07
N GLY A 357 -3.00 -16.59 -20.96
CA GLY A 357 -2.77 -17.98 -21.36
C GLY A 357 -2.22 -18.86 -20.23
N LYS A 358 -1.48 -18.30 -19.28
CA LYS A 358 -1.01 -18.99 -18.07
C LYS A 358 -2.18 -19.28 -17.14
N GLU A 359 -2.97 -18.28 -16.80
CA GLU A 359 -4.11 -18.42 -15.90
C GLU A 359 -5.19 -19.38 -16.45
N MET A 360 -5.47 -19.33 -17.75
CA MET A 360 -6.37 -20.32 -18.40
C MET A 360 -5.85 -21.76 -18.28
N ARG A 361 -4.53 -21.98 -18.41
CA ARG A 361 -3.95 -23.33 -18.24
C ARG A 361 -4.04 -23.80 -16.80
N VAL A 362 -3.78 -22.92 -15.84
CA VAL A 362 -3.93 -23.18 -14.40
C VAL A 362 -5.40 -23.52 -14.10
N GLY A 363 -6.35 -22.72 -14.59
CA GLY A 363 -7.78 -22.96 -14.45
C GLY A 363 -8.22 -24.31 -15.07
N PHE A 364 -7.72 -24.65 -16.25
CA PHE A 364 -7.98 -25.95 -16.87
C PHE A 364 -7.45 -27.11 -16.04
N CYS A 365 -6.23 -27.05 -15.55
CA CYS A 365 -5.63 -28.10 -14.72
C CYS A 365 -6.39 -28.26 -13.38
N ASN A 366 -6.65 -27.16 -12.69
CA ASN A 366 -7.38 -27.17 -11.43
C ASN A 366 -8.83 -27.67 -11.63
N GLY A 367 -9.51 -27.16 -12.64
CA GLY A 367 -10.86 -27.57 -12.97
C GLY A 367 -10.97 -29.07 -13.35
N SER A 368 -9.97 -29.62 -14.07
CA SER A 368 -9.91 -31.04 -14.40
C SER A 368 -9.72 -31.89 -13.16
N LEU A 369 -8.78 -31.52 -12.28
CA LEU A 369 -8.52 -32.26 -11.03
C LEU A 369 -9.74 -32.24 -10.11
N LEU A 370 -10.32 -31.06 -9.90
CA LEU A 370 -11.51 -30.89 -9.05
C LEU A 370 -12.74 -31.52 -9.66
N GLY A 371 -12.91 -31.49 -10.99
CA GLY A 371 -14.00 -32.14 -11.70
C GLY A 371 -13.96 -33.67 -11.56
N ILE A 372 -12.76 -34.28 -11.68
CA ILE A 372 -12.57 -35.71 -11.43
C ILE A 372 -12.84 -36.07 -9.97
N LEU A 373 -12.34 -35.28 -9.05
CA LEU A 373 -12.59 -35.48 -7.62
C LEU A 373 -14.08 -35.38 -7.28
N ALA A 374 -14.78 -34.40 -7.85
CA ALA A 374 -16.22 -34.24 -7.69
C ALA A 374 -16.98 -35.44 -8.28
N LEU A 375 -16.61 -35.92 -9.46
CA LEU A 375 -17.22 -37.13 -10.05
C LEU A 375 -17.17 -38.31 -9.08
N VAL A 376 -16.03 -38.59 -8.47
CA VAL A 376 -15.83 -39.70 -7.56
C VAL A 376 -16.54 -39.45 -6.22
N CYS A 377 -16.25 -38.35 -5.55
CA CYS A 377 -16.77 -38.09 -4.21
C CYS A 377 -18.26 -37.85 -4.19
N LEU A 378 -18.80 -37.07 -5.14
CA LEU A 378 -20.21 -36.77 -5.20
C LEU A 378 -20.99 -38.00 -5.76
N GLY A 379 -20.42 -38.77 -6.70
CA GLY A 379 -21.03 -40.02 -7.16
C GLY A 379 -21.24 -40.99 -6.00
N LEU A 380 -20.22 -41.16 -5.14
CA LEU A 380 -20.31 -41.95 -3.93
C LEU A 380 -21.33 -41.38 -2.95
N TYR A 381 -21.31 -40.09 -2.70
CA TYR A 381 -22.25 -39.40 -1.80
C TYR A 381 -23.71 -39.56 -2.26
N ILE A 382 -24.00 -39.34 -3.55
CA ILE A 382 -25.34 -39.45 -4.13
C ILE A 382 -25.86 -40.88 -4.02
N THR A 383 -24.99 -41.87 -4.28
CA THR A 383 -25.36 -43.29 -4.19
C THR A 383 -25.66 -43.73 -2.77
N LEU A 384 -24.81 -43.37 -1.81
CA LEU A 384 -24.90 -43.83 -0.42
C LEU A 384 -25.95 -43.08 0.41
N PHE A 385 -26.09 -41.77 0.20
CA PHE A 385 -26.90 -40.90 1.08
C PHE A 385 -28.17 -40.36 0.44
N LYS A 386 -28.26 -40.32 -0.91
CA LYS A 386 -29.42 -39.79 -1.62
C LYS A 386 -30.28 -40.89 -2.22
N GLY A 387 -29.81 -42.16 -2.23
CA GLY A 387 -30.55 -43.32 -2.71
C GLY A 387 -30.72 -43.42 -4.23
N TYR A 388 -29.97 -42.65 -5.00
CA TYR A 388 -29.98 -42.77 -6.46
C TYR A 388 -29.20 -44.01 -6.92
N GLY A 389 -29.69 -44.67 -8.00
CA GLY A 389 -28.93 -45.73 -8.63
C GLY A 389 -27.57 -45.26 -9.16
N LEU A 390 -26.59 -46.19 -9.21
CA LEU A 390 -25.19 -45.85 -9.55
C LEU A 390 -25.07 -45.08 -10.88
N VAL A 391 -25.87 -45.45 -11.90
CA VAL A 391 -25.83 -44.77 -13.20
C VAL A 391 -26.29 -43.31 -13.09
N SER A 392 -27.42 -43.06 -12.44
CA SER A 392 -27.94 -41.71 -12.23
C SER A 392 -26.98 -40.88 -11.35
N ALA A 393 -26.39 -41.49 -10.33
CA ALA A 393 -25.40 -40.84 -9.48
C ALA A 393 -24.16 -40.42 -10.27
N LEU A 394 -23.64 -41.28 -11.15
CA LEU A 394 -22.48 -40.94 -12.01
C LEU A 394 -22.83 -39.87 -13.06
N LEU A 395 -24.04 -39.86 -13.61
CA LEU A 395 -24.48 -38.84 -14.57
C LEU A 395 -24.62 -37.46 -13.87
N ILE A 396 -25.20 -37.43 -12.69
CA ILE A 396 -25.35 -36.19 -11.92
C ILE A 396 -23.97 -35.66 -11.47
N SER A 397 -23.12 -36.51 -10.88
CA SER A 397 -21.78 -36.12 -10.44
C SER A 397 -20.85 -35.74 -11.60
N GLY A 398 -21.02 -36.42 -12.77
CA GLY A 398 -20.31 -36.05 -13.99
C GLY A 398 -20.72 -34.68 -14.53
N CYS A 399 -22.01 -34.36 -14.49
CA CYS A 399 -22.52 -33.06 -14.84
C CYS A 399 -21.93 -31.97 -13.92
N VAL A 400 -21.89 -32.21 -12.59
CA VAL A 400 -21.27 -31.31 -11.62
C VAL A 400 -19.77 -31.15 -11.92
N GLY A 401 -19.05 -32.24 -12.20
CA GLY A 401 -17.61 -32.19 -12.51
C GLY A 401 -17.30 -31.40 -13.79
N ILE A 402 -18.09 -31.56 -14.84
CA ILE A 402 -17.95 -30.78 -16.09
C ILE A 402 -18.32 -29.31 -15.83
N SER A 403 -19.35 -29.03 -15.03
CA SER A 403 -19.74 -27.68 -14.68
C SER A 403 -18.64 -26.97 -13.88
N LEU A 404 -17.99 -27.67 -12.93
CA LEU A 404 -16.82 -27.17 -12.22
C LEU A 404 -15.67 -26.82 -13.16
N LEU A 405 -15.32 -27.73 -14.07
CA LEU A 405 -14.25 -27.48 -15.04
C LEU A 405 -14.53 -26.22 -15.87
N VAL A 406 -15.71 -26.09 -16.43
CA VAL A 406 -16.09 -24.96 -17.29
C VAL A 406 -16.16 -23.67 -16.47
N ALA A 407 -16.81 -23.71 -15.31
CA ALA A 407 -16.92 -22.54 -14.44
C ALA A 407 -15.53 -22.03 -13.98
N ILE A 408 -14.63 -22.91 -13.57
CA ILE A 408 -13.26 -22.58 -13.13
C ILE A 408 -12.45 -21.93 -14.27
N ILE A 409 -12.52 -22.46 -15.48
CA ILE A 409 -11.82 -21.87 -16.64
C ILE A 409 -12.32 -20.44 -16.91
N ILE A 410 -13.64 -20.25 -16.92
CA ILE A 410 -14.23 -18.94 -17.17
C ILE A 410 -13.91 -17.98 -16.01
N SER A 411 -13.96 -18.45 -14.77
CA SER A 411 -13.63 -17.65 -13.59
C SER A 411 -12.17 -17.20 -13.57
N SER A 412 -11.22 -18.07 -13.92
CA SER A 412 -9.81 -17.68 -14.10
C SER A 412 -9.67 -16.61 -15.18
N LEU A 413 -10.41 -16.74 -16.27
CA LEU A 413 -10.40 -15.77 -17.36
C LEU A 413 -10.97 -14.41 -16.91
N VAL A 414 -12.10 -14.40 -16.20
CA VAL A 414 -12.74 -13.19 -15.65
C VAL A 414 -11.80 -12.51 -14.65
N GLY A 415 -11.26 -13.28 -13.69
CA GLY A 415 -10.32 -12.77 -12.68
C GLY A 415 -9.04 -12.16 -13.27
N THR A 416 -8.67 -12.55 -14.49
CA THR A 416 -7.52 -12.00 -15.20
C THR A 416 -7.91 -10.84 -16.13
N LEU A 417 -9.00 -10.96 -16.89
CA LEU A 417 -9.36 -9.95 -17.88
C LEU A 417 -9.93 -8.67 -17.28
N VAL A 418 -10.66 -8.76 -16.16
CA VAL A 418 -11.29 -7.58 -15.54
C VAL A 418 -10.23 -6.58 -15.06
N PRO A 419 -9.21 -6.95 -14.25
CA PRO A 419 -8.16 -6.01 -13.85
C PRO A 419 -7.31 -5.51 -15.03
N LEU A 420 -7.03 -6.36 -16.04
CA LEU A 420 -6.35 -5.93 -17.27
C LEU A 420 -7.17 -4.89 -18.04
N LEU A 421 -8.50 -5.00 -18.03
CA LEU A 421 -9.39 -4.02 -18.65
C LEU A 421 -9.37 -2.70 -17.88
N PHE A 422 -9.42 -2.74 -16.54
CA PHE A 422 -9.36 -1.56 -15.68
C PHE A 422 -8.04 -0.83 -15.90
N HIS A 423 -6.91 -1.51 -15.86
CA HIS A 423 -5.60 -0.96 -16.19
C HIS A 423 -5.58 -0.30 -17.58
N LYS A 424 -6.20 -0.93 -18.60
CA LYS A 424 -6.24 -0.36 -19.96
C LYS A 424 -7.05 0.94 -20.04
N VAL A 425 -8.11 1.09 -19.25
CA VAL A 425 -8.92 2.31 -19.21
C VAL A 425 -8.44 3.30 -18.14
N LYS A 426 -7.24 3.07 -17.59
CA LYS A 426 -6.61 3.90 -16.54
C LYS A 426 -7.45 3.98 -15.25
N ILE A 427 -8.14 2.92 -14.91
CA ILE A 427 -8.75 2.69 -13.61
C ILE A 427 -7.79 1.77 -12.84
N ASP A 428 -7.57 2.05 -11.56
CA ASP A 428 -6.77 1.21 -10.69
C ASP A 428 -7.27 -0.26 -10.73
N PRO A 429 -6.40 -1.23 -11.09
CA PRO A 429 -6.77 -2.64 -11.16
C PRO A 429 -7.24 -3.23 -9.82
N ALA A 430 -6.79 -2.70 -8.68
CA ALA A 430 -7.17 -3.16 -7.35
C ALA A 430 -8.66 -2.91 -7.06
N VAL A 431 -9.28 -1.92 -7.70
CA VAL A 431 -10.73 -1.66 -7.65
C VAL A 431 -11.55 -2.85 -8.19
N ALA A 432 -10.96 -3.73 -9.01
CA ALA A 432 -11.56 -5.01 -9.42
C ALA A 432 -11.62 -6.00 -8.25
N SER A 433 -12.07 -5.58 -7.09
CA SER A 433 -12.01 -6.26 -5.79
C SER A 433 -12.45 -7.73 -5.79
N GLY A 434 -11.94 -8.50 -4.82
CA GLY A 434 -12.34 -9.90 -4.62
C GLY A 434 -13.86 -10.10 -4.60
N PRO A 435 -14.63 -9.34 -3.79
CA PRO A 435 -16.09 -9.43 -3.76
C PRO A 435 -16.80 -9.14 -5.09
N LEU A 436 -16.29 -8.19 -5.89
CA LEU A 436 -16.83 -7.91 -7.22
C LEU A 436 -16.61 -9.10 -8.16
N ILE A 437 -15.38 -9.60 -8.21
CA ILE A 437 -15.02 -10.76 -9.03
C ILE A 437 -15.81 -12.00 -8.61
N THR A 438 -15.99 -12.23 -7.31
CA THR A 438 -16.80 -13.33 -6.80
C THR A 438 -18.25 -13.22 -7.30
N THR A 439 -18.86 -12.04 -7.21
CA THR A 439 -20.25 -11.83 -7.67
C THR A 439 -20.42 -12.03 -9.18
N VAL A 440 -19.46 -11.57 -9.98
CA VAL A 440 -19.45 -11.83 -11.44
C VAL A 440 -19.29 -13.32 -11.73
N ASN A 441 -18.42 -14.01 -11.00
CA ASN A 441 -18.20 -15.45 -11.14
C ASN A 441 -19.40 -16.28 -10.68
N ASP A 442 -20.15 -15.84 -9.68
CA ASP A 442 -21.40 -16.45 -9.26
C ASP A 442 -22.42 -16.46 -10.40
N LEU A 443 -22.54 -15.34 -11.11
CA LEU A 443 -23.41 -15.25 -12.29
C LEU A 443 -22.99 -16.26 -13.37
N VAL A 444 -21.68 -16.31 -13.68
CA VAL A 444 -21.10 -17.26 -14.64
C VAL A 444 -21.33 -18.70 -14.20
N ALA A 445 -21.09 -18.99 -12.94
CA ALA A 445 -21.25 -20.34 -12.37
C ALA A 445 -22.70 -20.83 -12.40
N VAL A 446 -23.66 -19.95 -12.05
CA VAL A 446 -25.10 -20.24 -12.11
C VAL A 446 -25.52 -20.60 -13.54
N ILE A 447 -25.22 -19.75 -14.50
CA ILE A 447 -25.56 -19.97 -15.92
C ILE A 447 -24.92 -21.25 -16.43
N THR A 448 -23.64 -21.46 -16.14
CA THR A 448 -22.92 -22.67 -16.57
C THR A 448 -23.50 -23.92 -15.95
N TYR A 449 -23.71 -23.92 -14.65
CA TYR A 449 -24.19 -25.11 -13.93
C TYR A 449 -25.60 -25.49 -14.30
N TYR A 450 -26.55 -24.61 -14.20
CA TYR A 450 -27.95 -24.89 -14.51
C TYR A 450 -28.18 -25.10 -16.01
N GLY A 451 -27.42 -24.38 -16.85
CA GLY A 451 -27.46 -24.59 -18.30
C GLY A 451 -26.98 -26.00 -18.70
N LEU A 452 -25.84 -26.44 -18.11
CA LEU A 452 -25.34 -27.80 -18.34
C LEU A 452 -26.21 -28.88 -17.69
N ALA A 453 -26.78 -28.61 -16.51
CA ALA A 453 -27.72 -29.52 -15.86
C ALA A 453 -28.99 -29.70 -16.70
N TRP A 454 -29.56 -28.62 -17.22
CA TRP A 454 -30.69 -28.68 -18.15
C TRP A 454 -30.34 -29.47 -19.40
N LEU A 455 -29.22 -29.14 -20.07
CA LEU A 455 -28.81 -29.77 -21.31
C LEU A 455 -28.51 -31.27 -21.13
N PHE A 456 -27.66 -31.63 -20.17
CA PHE A 456 -27.24 -33.02 -20.02
C PHE A 456 -28.27 -33.88 -19.30
N LEU A 457 -28.77 -33.44 -18.13
CA LEU A 457 -29.57 -34.30 -17.28
C LEU A 457 -31.02 -34.38 -17.72
N ILE A 458 -31.58 -33.32 -18.30
CA ILE A 458 -32.98 -33.27 -18.72
C ILE A 458 -33.12 -33.60 -20.21
N GLU A 459 -32.42 -32.88 -21.12
CA GLU A 459 -32.61 -33.02 -22.56
C GLU A 459 -31.91 -34.28 -23.13
N ILE A 460 -30.64 -34.53 -22.77
CA ILE A 460 -29.84 -35.61 -23.36
C ILE A 460 -30.10 -36.95 -22.65
N PHE A 461 -29.88 -37.00 -21.34
CA PHE A 461 -29.95 -38.27 -20.59
C PHE A 461 -31.33 -38.58 -20.04
N LYS A 462 -32.25 -37.63 -20.01
CA LYS A 462 -33.66 -37.82 -19.57
C LYS A 462 -33.74 -38.57 -18.25
N ILE A 463 -33.01 -38.08 -17.23
CA ILE A 463 -32.91 -38.77 -15.92
C ILE A 463 -34.24 -38.72 -15.15
N VAL A 464 -35.19 -37.92 -15.58
CA VAL A 464 -36.53 -37.75 -14.98
C VAL A 464 -37.57 -38.39 -15.91
#